data_64e7e99f10eda763830e73cc3af1458c
#
_entry.id   64e7e99f10eda763830e73cc3af1458c
#
_cell.length_a   1.000
_cell.length_b   1.000
_cell.length_c   1.000
_cell.angle_alpha   90.00
_cell.angle_beta   90.00
_cell.angle_gamma   90.00
#
_symmetry.space_group_name_H-M   'P 1'
#
loop_
_entity.id
_entity.type
_entity.pdbx_description
1 polymer ?
#
loop_
_entity_poly.entity_id
_entity_poly.type
_entity_poly.pdbx_seq_one_letter_code
_entity_poly.pdbx_strand_id
1 'polypeptide(L)'
;MVFCWMSETPRPSFLDELRQRSEALQAQRAAARLPEEEARHAIDGALWRAFRWLDEAMGHLEVIRPDVRHRFRLGDYLTFDALQIDSGFAAFRRHGLGTGDRLEHVEMFYRLAATKPAVVRVSPLAAASVEERLRAAALHFHSEAEIDKEKVVRNTVFHVEPTIRASVRFKPDYRRRAIDVMLRNVDRFESVLLEFEPTAVDEPALEDLVRLVLGESNAFLHRAPLAHVNSRRVGK
;
A
#
# COMPACT_ATOMS: atom_id res chain seq x y z
N MET A 1 -4.29 52.17 -68.65
CA MET A 1 -4.54 52.41 -67.22
C MET A 1 -5.36 51.27 -66.72
N VAL A 2 -4.72 50.36 -65.96
CA VAL A 2 -5.40 49.21 -65.35
C VAL A 2 -5.56 49.56 -63.90
N PHE A 3 -6.83 49.78 -63.44
CA PHE A 3 -7.16 49.99 -62.03
C PHE A 3 -7.15 48.63 -61.31
N CYS A 4 -6.16 48.44 -60.49
CA CYS A 4 -6.10 47.31 -59.58
C CYS A 4 -7.02 47.57 -58.38
N TRP A 5 -8.16 46.87 -58.32
CA TRP A 5 -9.04 46.87 -57.17
C TRP A 5 -8.36 46.00 -56.08
N MET A 6 -7.82 46.68 -55.08
CA MET A 6 -7.40 46.00 -53.83
C MET A 6 -8.69 45.66 -53.05
N SER A 7 -9.00 44.37 -53.01
CA SER A 7 -10.07 43.85 -52.16
C SER A 7 -9.62 43.97 -50.69
N GLU A 8 -10.12 44.96 -49.97
CA GLU A 8 -10.00 45.04 -48.52
C GLU A 8 -10.80 43.86 -47.93
N THR A 9 -10.11 42.89 -47.32
CA THR A 9 -10.75 41.89 -46.49
C THR A 9 -11.44 42.60 -45.31
N PRO A 10 -12.76 42.39 -45.11
CA PRO A 10 -13.47 43.02 -44.02
C PRO A 10 -12.84 42.58 -42.68
N ARG A 11 -12.54 43.54 -41.80
CA ARG A 11 -12.06 43.26 -40.43
C ARG A 11 -13.13 42.46 -39.70
N PRO A 12 -12.73 41.36 -39.06
CA PRO A 12 -13.66 40.54 -38.26
C PRO A 12 -14.36 41.41 -37.22
N SER A 13 -15.62 41.16 -37.01
CA SER A 13 -16.38 41.90 -35.97
C SER A 13 -15.85 41.49 -34.58
N PHE A 14 -15.94 42.35 -33.60
CA PHE A 14 -15.54 42.08 -32.21
C PHE A 14 -16.18 40.77 -31.69
N LEU A 15 -17.39 40.46 -32.10
CA LEU A 15 -18.06 39.19 -31.77
C LEU A 15 -17.38 37.98 -32.41
N ASP A 16 -16.87 38.12 -33.63
CA ASP A 16 -16.17 37.04 -34.33
C ASP A 16 -14.81 36.78 -33.65
N GLU A 17 -14.12 37.82 -33.20
CA GLU A 17 -12.89 37.69 -32.41
C GLU A 17 -13.16 36.99 -31.07
N LEU A 18 -14.25 37.32 -30.36
CA LEU A 18 -14.61 36.64 -29.11
C LEU A 18 -14.98 35.18 -29.34
N ARG A 19 -15.69 34.85 -30.42
CA ARG A 19 -16.01 33.46 -30.78
C ARG A 19 -14.73 32.66 -31.03
N GLN A 20 -13.84 33.15 -31.86
CA GLN A 20 -12.57 32.48 -32.16
C GLN A 20 -11.72 32.25 -30.91
N ARG A 21 -11.63 33.25 -30.01
CA ARG A 21 -10.91 33.07 -28.73
C ARG A 21 -11.59 32.06 -27.82
N SER A 22 -12.93 32.06 -27.77
CA SER A 22 -13.70 31.10 -26.99
C SER A 22 -13.49 29.68 -27.50
N GLU A 23 -13.59 29.47 -28.81
CA GLU A 23 -13.38 28.18 -29.46
C GLU A 23 -11.96 27.66 -29.28
N ALA A 24 -10.95 28.53 -29.46
CA ALA A 24 -9.55 28.17 -29.25
C ALA A 24 -9.29 27.75 -27.79
N LEU A 25 -9.85 28.49 -26.82
CA LEU A 25 -9.73 28.16 -25.40
C LEU A 25 -10.45 26.85 -25.04
N GLN A 26 -11.62 26.60 -25.63
CA GLN A 26 -12.36 25.35 -25.45
C GLN A 26 -11.60 24.16 -26.05
N ALA A 27 -11.04 24.31 -27.26
CA ALA A 27 -10.22 23.29 -27.89
C ALA A 27 -8.95 22.99 -27.07
N GLN A 28 -8.27 24.02 -26.57
CA GLN A 28 -7.12 23.85 -25.68
C GLN A 28 -7.47 23.11 -24.38
N ARG A 29 -8.60 23.46 -23.75
CA ARG A 29 -9.09 22.77 -22.56
C ARG A 29 -9.48 21.32 -22.84
N ALA A 30 -10.10 21.04 -23.99
CA ALA A 30 -10.44 19.68 -24.41
C ALA A 30 -9.18 18.85 -24.67
N ALA A 31 -8.20 19.42 -25.40
CA ALA A 31 -6.92 18.76 -25.62
C ALA A 31 -6.12 18.46 -24.33
N ALA A 32 -6.23 19.31 -23.31
CA ALA A 32 -5.62 19.07 -22.00
C ALA A 32 -6.37 18.03 -21.15
N ARG A 33 -7.67 17.83 -21.37
CA ARG A 33 -8.50 16.84 -20.62
C ARG A 33 -8.25 15.41 -21.09
N LEU A 34 -8.06 15.17 -22.37
CA LEU A 34 -7.87 13.82 -22.92
C LEU A 34 -6.72 13.05 -22.24
N PRO A 35 -5.50 13.61 -22.08
CA PRO A 35 -4.42 12.90 -21.40
C PRO A 35 -4.68 12.68 -19.91
N GLU A 36 -5.49 13.50 -19.29
CA GLU A 36 -5.90 13.35 -17.89
C GLU A 36 -6.91 12.21 -17.71
N GLU A 37 -7.87 12.10 -18.61
CA GLU A 37 -8.86 11.02 -18.63
C GLU A 37 -8.22 9.67 -18.94
N GLU A 38 -7.32 9.61 -19.90
CA GLU A 38 -6.55 8.40 -20.23
C GLU A 38 -5.72 7.92 -19.02
N ALA A 39 -5.03 8.84 -18.34
CA ALA A 39 -4.28 8.52 -17.14
C ALA A 39 -5.17 8.00 -16.01
N ARG A 40 -6.38 8.56 -15.85
CA ARG A 40 -7.36 8.06 -14.90
C ARG A 40 -7.80 6.65 -15.24
N HIS A 41 -8.18 6.40 -16.47
CA HIS A 41 -8.60 5.07 -16.92
C HIS A 41 -7.48 4.03 -16.74
N ALA A 42 -6.22 4.43 -16.98
CA ALA A 42 -5.08 3.55 -16.75
C ALA A 42 -4.93 3.20 -15.26
N ILE A 43 -5.06 4.18 -14.36
CA ILE A 43 -5.01 3.98 -12.91
C ILE A 43 -6.16 3.08 -12.43
N ASP A 44 -7.40 3.43 -12.79
CA ASP A 44 -8.58 2.65 -12.37
C ASP A 44 -8.51 1.22 -12.91
N GLY A 45 -8.10 1.06 -14.17
CA GLY A 45 -7.89 -0.25 -14.79
C GLY A 45 -6.82 -1.08 -14.08
N ALA A 46 -5.70 -0.46 -13.68
CA ALA A 46 -4.64 -1.13 -12.91
C ALA A 46 -5.12 -1.57 -11.52
N LEU A 47 -5.86 -0.71 -10.81
CA LEU A 47 -6.43 -1.05 -9.50
C LEU A 47 -7.46 -2.19 -9.58
N TRP A 48 -8.31 -2.19 -10.60
CA TRP A 48 -9.29 -3.27 -10.80
C TRP A 48 -8.62 -4.59 -11.16
N ARG A 49 -7.53 -4.58 -11.95
CA ARG A 49 -6.73 -5.78 -12.21
C ARG A 49 -6.09 -6.28 -10.93
N ALA A 50 -5.45 -5.39 -10.17
CA ALA A 50 -4.84 -5.73 -8.89
C ALA A 50 -5.84 -6.35 -7.92
N PHE A 51 -7.03 -5.75 -7.77
CA PHE A 51 -8.07 -6.29 -6.90
C PHE A 51 -8.45 -7.72 -7.30
N ARG A 52 -8.85 -7.94 -8.56
CA ARG A 52 -9.31 -9.26 -9.02
C ARG A 52 -8.24 -10.34 -8.88
N TRP A 53 -7.02 -10.00 -9.28
CA TRP A 53 -5.90 -10.93 -9.20
C TRP A 53 -5.55 -11.28 -7.74
N LEU A 54 -5.50 -10.29 -6.87
CA LEU A 54 -5.19 -10.50 -5.44
C LEU A 54 -6.31 -11.23 -4.71
N ASP A 55 -7.57 -10.98 -5.04
CA ASP A 55 -8.72 -11.68 -4.46
C ASP A 55 -8.68 -13.17 -4.80
N GLU A 56 -8.42 -13.51 -6.07
CA GLU A 56 -8.22 -14.89 -6.51
C GLU A 56 -7.01 -15.55 -5.84
N ALA A 57 -5.86 -14.86 -5.82
CA ALA A 57 -4.64 -15.37 -5.19
C ALA A 57 -4.83 -15.62 -3.69
N MET A 58 -5.50 -14.70 -2.97
CA MET A 58 -5.78 -14.86 -1.54
C MET A 58 -6.71 -16.04 -1.28
N GLY A 59 -7.72 -16.28 -2.12
CA GLY A 59 -8.56 -17.46 -2.03
C GLY A 59 -7.77 -18.77 -2.13
N HIS A 60 -6.79 -18.84 -3.03
CA HIS A 60 -5.91 -20.00 -3.13
C HIS A 60 -4.97 -20.13 -1.92
N LEU A 61 -4.37 -19.04 -1.48
CA LEU A 61 -3.45 -19.03 -0.33
C LEU A 61 -4.14 -19.45 0.98
N GLU A 62 -5.40 -19.07 1.17
CA GLU A 62 -6.18 -19.48 2.33
C GLU A 62 -6.45 -20.99 2.38
N VAL A 63 -6.63 -21.61 1.22
CA VAL A 63 -6.81 -23.08 1.10
C VAL A 63 -5.47 -23.81 1.28
N ILE A 64 -4.41 -23.34 0.62
CA ILE A 64 -3.09 -24.01 0.61
C ILE A 64 -2.38 -23.83 1.94
N ARG A 65 -2.53 -22.68 2.60
CA ARG A 65 -1.83 -22.28 3.85
C ARG A 65 -0.32 -22.50 3.77
N PRO A 66 0.35 -21.88 2.81
CA PRO A 66 1.77 -22.12 2.60
C PRO A 66 2.60 -21.59 3.76
N ASP A 67 3.76 -22.21 3.96
CA ASP A 67 4.78 -21.71 4.89
C ASP A 67 5.35 -20.39 4.38
N VAL A 68 5.49 -19.42 5.27
CA VAL A 68 6.12 -18.13 5.01
C VAL A 68 7.56 -18.16 5.50
N ARG A 69 8.51 -17.89 4.61
CA ARG A 69 9.94 -18.01 4.90
C ARG A 69 10.53 -16.83 5.67
N HIS A 70 9.75 -15.76 5.84
CA HIS A 70 10.18 -14.60 6.59
C HIS A 70 10.34 -14.90 8.09
N ARG A 71 11.29 -14.18 8.70
CA ARG A 71 11.46 -14.14 10.14
C ARG A 71 11.23 -12.73 10.65
N PHE A 72 10.22 -12.57 11.48
CA PHE A 72 9.90 -11.27 12.05
C PHE A 72 10.58 -11.14 13.40
N ARG A 73 11.42 -10.12 13.54
CA ARG A 73 12.20 -9.88 14.76
C ARG A 73 11.72 -8.61 15.46
N LEU A 74 11.49 -8.72 16.77
CA LEU A 74 11.23 -7.60 17.66
C LEU A 74 12.47 -7.33 18.53
N GLY A 75 13.50 -6.73 17.92
CA GLY A 75 14.83 -6.63 18.53
C GLY A 75 15.38 -8.02 18.88
N ASP A 76 16.01 -8.10 20.04
CA ASP A 76 16.56 -9.36 20.57
C ASP A 76 15.57 -10.12 21.48
N TYR A 77 14.35 -9.58 21.67
CA TYR A 77 13.38 -10.11 22.61
C TYR A 77 12.54 -11.25 22.03
N LEU A 78 12.16 -11.15 20.76
CA LEU A 78 11.20 -12.06 20.17
C LEU A 78 11.48 -12.25 18.67
N THR A 79 11.42 -13.48 18.22
CA THR A 79 11.45 -13.83 16.80
C THR A 79 10.27 -14.74 16.49
N PHE A 80 9.49 -14.36 15.48
CA PHE A 80 8.49 -15.23 14.89
C PHE A 80 9.11 -15.94 13.69
N ASP A 81 9.14 -17.23 13.74
CA ASP A 81 9.52 -18.14 12.66
C ASP A 81 8.43 -19.19 12.43
N ALA A 82 8.58 -20.03 11.41
CA ALA A 82 7.60 -21.04 11.04
C ALA A 82 6.18 -20.48 10.94
N LEU A 83 6.06 -19.37 10.22
CA LEU A 83 4.81 -18.67 9.98
C LEU A 83 4.05 -19.29 8.82
N GLN A 84 2.72 -19.33 8.92
CA GLN A 84 1.81 -19.74 7.85
C GLN A 84 0.76 -18.66 7.60
N ILE A 85 0.26 -18.57 6.38
CA ILE A 85 -0.92 -17.76 6.09
C ILE A 85 -2.12 -18.45 6.73
N ASP A 86 -2.73 -17.79 7.72
CA ASP A 86 -3.87 -18.31 8.45
C ASP A 86 -5.21 -17.86 7.81
N SER A 87 -5.28 -16.60 7.42
CA SER A 87 -6.44 -16.02 6.75
C SER A 87 -6.04 -14.76 5.98
N GLY A 88 -6.85 -14.40 5.00
CA GLY A 88 -6.64 -13.16 4.28
C GLY A 88 -7.73 -12.90 3.25
N PHE A 89 -7.81 -11.68 2.78
CA PHE A 89 -8.77 -11.27 1.75
C PHE A 89 -8.27 -10.02 1.04
N ALA A 90 -8.74 -9.79 -0.18
CA ALA A 90 -8.61 -8.51 -0.85
C ALA A 90 -9.94 -7.74 -0.76
N ALA A 91 -9.83 -6.43 -0.65
CA ALA A 91 -10.97 -5.53 -0.59
C ALA A 91 -10.68 -4.25 -1.38
N PHE A 92 -11.72 -3.57 -1.77
CA PHE A 92 -11.59 -2.23 -2.35
C PHE A 92 -12.55 -1.26 -1.69
N ARG A 93 -12.22 0.01 -1.74
CA ARG A 93 -13.10 1.09 -1.35
C ARG A 93 -13.33 2.03 -2.51
N ARG A 94 -14.58 2.45 -2.71
CA ARG A 94 -14.95 3.45 -3.70
C ARG A 94 -15.01 4.83 -3.06
N HIS A 95 -14.69 5.85 -3.85
CA HIS A 95 -15.02 7.22 -3.47
C HIS A 95 -16.53 7.37 -3.31
N GLY A 96 -16.95 8.28 -2.41
CA GLY A 96 -18.38 8.48 -2.09
C GLY A 96 -19.25 8.87 -3.29
N LEU A 97 -20.56 8.82 -3.08
CA LEU A 97 -21.60 9.10 -4.06
C LEU A 97 -21.31 10.38 -4.87
N GLY A 98 -21.25 10.26 -6.18
CA GLY A 98 -21.11 11.39 -7.12
C GLY A 98 -19.78 11.48 -7.88
N THR A 99 -18.78 10.66 -7.59
CA THR A 99 -17.47 10.68 -8.26
C THR A 99 -17.29 9.58 -9.31
N GLY A 100 -18.36 8.87 -9.69
CA GLY A 100 -18.29 7.71 -10.59
C GLY A 100 -17.70 6.47 -9.88
N ASP A 101 -17.38 5.44 -10.66
CA ASP A 101 -16.83 4.17 -10.15
C ASP A 101 -15.34 4.25 -9.74
N ARG A 102 -14.90 5.40 -9.23
CA ARG A 102 -13.50 5.60 -8.82
C ARG A 102 -13.18 4.83 -7.56
N LEU A 103 -12.05 4.14 -7.59
CA LEU A 103 -11.51 3.48 -6.41
C LEU A 103 -10.74 4.48 -5.54
N GLU A 104 -11.00 4.46 -4.25
CA GLU A 104 -10.21 5.16 -3.23
C GLU A 104 -8.91 4.38 -2.96
N HIS A 105 -9.03 3.06 -2.85
CA HIS A 105 -7.90 2.14 -2.72
C HIS A 105 -8.35 0.69 -2.95
N VAL A 106 -7.36 -0.14 -3.23
CA VAL A 106 -7.42 -1.62 -3.13
C VAL A 106 -6.48 -2.02 -2.02
N GLU A 107 -6.90 -2.96 -1.17
CA GLU A 107 -6.06 -3.43 -0.06
C GLU A 107 -6.19 -4.94 0.09
N MET A 108 -5.04 -5.60 0.21
CA MET A 108 -4.92 -7.00 0.58
C MET A 108 -4.54 -7.06 2.06
N PHE A 109 -5.35 -7.74 2.86
CA PHE A 109 -5.08 -8.04 4.27
C PHE A 109 -4.79 -9.51 4.43
N TYR A 110 -3.83 -9.85 5.27
CA TYR A 110 -3.60 -11.23 5.65
C TYR A 110 -3.03 -11.32 7.06
N ARG A 111 -3.23 -12.48 7.66
CA ARG A 111 -2.75 -12.83 8.96
C ARG A 111 -1.77 -14.00 8.85
N LEU A 112 -0.60 -13.81 9.46
CA LEU A 112 0.38 -14.86 9.61
C LEU A 112 0.27 -15.41 11.03
N ALA A 113 0.21 -16.73 11.17
CA ALA A 113 0.20 -17.41 12.46
C ALA A 113 1.48 -18.20 12.65
N ALA A 114 2.09 -18.09 13.84
CA ALA A 114 3.19 -18.93 14.25
C ALA A 114 2.66 -20.10 15.08
N THR A 115 3.29 -21.26 14.95
CA THR A 115 2.91 -22.47 15.68
C THR A 115 3.33 -22.47 17.14
N LYS A 116 4.33 -21.63 17.48
CA LYS A 116 4.90 -21.56 18.83
C LYS A 116 4.32 -20.38 19.60
N PRO A 117 4.00 -20.54 20.90
CA PRO A 117 3.66 -19.43 21.75
C PRO A 117 4.82 -18.43 21.86
N ALA A 118 4.50 -17.15 21.84
CA ALA A 118 5.46 -16.05 21.94
C ALA A 118 5.46 -15.48 23.35
N VAL A 119 6.48 -15.79 24.13
CA VAL A 119 6.62 -15.31 25.52
C VAL A 119 7.92 -14.56 25.66
N VAL A 120 7.84 -13.34 26.18
CA VAL A 120 8.99 -12.46 26.45
C VAL A 120 9.07 -12.18 27.93
N ARG A 121 10.18 -12.56 28.57
CA ARG A 121 10.44 -12.29 29.99
C ARG A 121 11.57 -11.26 30.09
N VAL A 122 11.31 -10.17 30.79
CA VAL A 122 12.27 -9.07 30.96
C VAL A 122 12.26 -8.50 32.37
N SER A 123 13.35 -7.83 32.73
CA SER A 123 13.39 -7.09 33.99
C SER A 123 12.36 -5.94 34.03
N PRO A 124 11.89 -5.52 35.20
CA PRO A 124 10.93 -4.40 35.32
C PRO A 124 11.43 -3.11 34.63
N LEU A 125 12.74 -2.86 34.60
CA LEU A 125 13.33 -1.71 33.94
C LEU A 125 13.18 -1.73 32.42
N ALA A 126 13.19 -2.92 31.81
CA ALA A 126 13.04 -3.08 30.35
C ALA A 126 11.58 -3.20 29.90
N ALA A 127 10.64 -3.43 30.84
CA ALA A 127 9.26 -3.73 30.52
C ALA A 127 8.58 -2.65 29.68
N ALA A 128 8.74 -1.38 30.02
CA ALA A 128 8.14 -0.26 29.28
C ALA A 128 8.64 -0.18 27.84
N SER A 129 9.95 -0.40 27.62
CA SER A 129 10.52 -0.40 26.25
C SER A 129 10.04 -1.55 25.40
N VAL A 130 9.87 -2.74 26.00
CA VAL A 130 9.33 -3.91 25.30
C VAL A 130 7.87 -3.70 24.94
N GLU A 131 7.09 -3.18 25.87
CA GLU A 131 5.67 -2.86 25.66
C GLU A 131 5.49 -1.86 24.51
N GLU A 132 6.29 -0.80 24.46
CA GLU A 132 6.26 0.18 23.39
C GLU A 132 6.57 -0.47 22.03
N ARG A 133 7.56 -1.36 21.96
CA ARG A 133 7.91 -2.09 20.74
C ARG A 133 6.80 -3.04 20.29
N LEU A 134 6.18 -3.77 21.21
CA LEU A 134 5.04 -4.65 20.91
C LEU A 134 3.86 -3.85 20.32
N ARG A 135 3.55 -2.69 20.92
CA ARG A 135 2.52 -1.78 20.41
C ARG A 135 2.90 -1.19 19.04
N ALA A 136 4.14 -0.78 18.85
CA ALA A 136 4.62 -0.26 17.57
C ALA A 136 4.55 -1.29 16.44
N ALA A 137 4.80 -2.57 16.75
CA ALA A 137 4.63 -3.71 15.85
C ALA A 137 3.17 -4.10 15.61
N ALA A 138 2.23 -3.47 16.32
CA ALA A 138 0.79 -3.79 16.33
C ALA A 138 0.50 -5.25 16.73
N LEU A 139 1.31 -5.79 17.66
CA LEU A 139 1.11 -7.12 18.25
C LEU A 139 0.14 -7.05 19.41
N HIS A 140 -0.71 -8.05 19.54
CA HIS A 140 -1.59 -8.22 20.69
C HIS A 140 -0.84 -8.99 21.79
N PHE A 141 -0.95 -8.51 23.01
CA PHE A 141 -0.29 -9.13 24.16
C PHE A 141 -1.03 -8.81 25.45
N HIS A 142 -0.78 -9.63 26.46
CA HIS A 142 -1.04 -9.30 27.85
C HIS A 142 0.25 -9.47 28.65
N SER A 143 0.35 -8.78 29.79
CA SER A 143 1.53 -8.86 30.63
C SER A 143 1.15 -9.19 32.07
N GLU A 144 2.03 -9.91 32.73
CA GLU A 144 1.92 -10.23 34.15
C GLU A 144 3.24 -9.99 34.87
N ALA A 145 3.17 -9.64 36.16
CA ALA A 145 4.34 -9.45 37.00
C ALA A 145 4.72 -10.79 37.66
N GLU A 146 5.95 -11.22 37.51
CA GLU A 146 6.52 -12.35 38.22
C GLU A 146 7.09 -11.85 39.56
N ILE A 147 6.42 -12.22 40.64
CA ILE A 147 6.69 -11.74 42.00
C ILE A 147 7.38 -12.86 42.81
N ASP A 148 8.41 -12.52 43.55
CA ASP A 148 9.11 -13.47 44.41
C ASP A 148 8.41 -13.66 45.78
N LYS A 149 9.00 -14.51 46.64
CA LYS A 149 8.48 -14.80 47.99
C LYS A 149 8.45 -13.56 48.91
N GLU A 150 9.28 -12.56 48.58
CA GLU A 150 9.41 -11.30 49.31
C GLU A 150 8.48 -10.21 48.76
N LYS A 151 7.57 -10.57 47.85
CA LYS A 151 6.63 -9.69 47.14
C LYS A 151 7.31 -8.62 46.26
N VAL A 152 8.53 -8.88 45.83
CA VAL A 152 9.27 -8.00 44.90
C VAL A 152 9.06 -8.49 43.48
N VAL A 153 8.73 -7.56 42.56
CA VAL A 153 8.61 -7.87 41.13
C VAL A 153 10.01 -8.16 40.57
N ARG A 154 10.26 -9.39 40.13
CA ARG A 154 11.53 -9.82 39.53
C ARG A 154 11.55 -9.66 38.04
N ASN A 155 10.46 -10.02 37.38
CA ASN A 155 10.32 -9.92 35.93
C ASN A 155 8.92 -9.44 35.55
N THR A 156 8.80 -8.93 34.34
CA THR A 156 7.54 -8.79 33.62
C THR A 156 7.51 -9.80 32.50
N VAL A 157 6.47 -10.60 32.43
CA VAL A 157 6.26 -11.61 31.40
C VAL A 157 5.19 -11.13 30.44
N PHE A 158 5.54 -11.01 29.15
CA PHE A 158 4.60 -10.67 28.08
C PHE A 158 4.22 -11.95 27.34
N HIS A 159 2.94 -12.25 27.32
CA HIS A 159 2.36 -13.31 26.51
C HIS A 159 1.83 -12.67 25.23
N VAL A 160 2.54 -12.88 24.13
CA VAL A 160 2.24 -12.25 22.85
C VAL A 160 1.44 -13.22 21.99
N GLU A 161 0.34 -12.74 21.41
CA GLU A 161 -0.42 -13.54 20.44
C GLU A 161 0.49 -13.88 19.25
N PRO A 162 0.65 -15.17 18.89
CA PRO A 162 1.59 -15.58 17.86
C PRO A 162 1.03 -15.30 16.46
N THR A 163 0.47 -14.10 16.26
CA THR A 163 -0.13 -13.67 14.99
C THR A 163 0.40 -12.30 14.56
N ILE A 164 0.68 -12.17 13.26
CA ILE A 164 1.11 -10.92 12.66
C ILE A 164 0.06 -10.51 11.63
N ARG A 165 -0.42 -9.27 11.74
CA ARG A 165 -1.32 -8.66 10.76
C ARG A 165 -0.50 -7.86 9.77
N ALA A 166 -0.64 -8.22 8.49
CA ALA A 166 0.04 -7.57 7.39
C ALA A 166 -0.97 -7.03 6.37
N SER A 167 -0.58 -6.01 5.63
CA SER A 167 -1.38 -5.50 4.53
C SER A 167 -0.55 -4.89 3.42
N VAL A 168 -1.14 -4.90 2.22
CA VAL A 168 -0.62 -4.21 1.04
C VAL A 168 -1.75 -3.36 0.48
N ARG A 169 -1.54 -2.04 0.43
CA ARG A 169 -2.55 -1.07 -0.02
C ARG A 169 -2.07 -0.36 -1.27
N PHE A 170 -2.88 -0.40 -2.32
CA PHE A 170 -2.72 0.34 -3.56
C PHE A 170 -3.65 1.56 -3.52
N LYS A 171 -3.08 2.75 -3.49
CA LYS A 171 -3.83 4.01 -3.44
C LYS A 171 -3.53 4.84 -4.69
N PRO A 172 -4.56 5.27 -5.47
CA PRO A 172 -4.33 6.11 -6.62
C PRO A 172 -3.89 7.53 -6.22
N ASP A 173 -2.92 8.07 -6.93
CA ASP A 173 -2.65 9.49 -6.97
C ASP A 173 -2.88 10.01 -8.41
N TYR A 174 -4.10 10.44 -8.66
CA TYR A 174 -4.49 10.95 -9.97
C TYR A 174 -3.74 12.21 -10.38
N ARG A 175 -3.25 13.00 -9.42
CA ARG A 175 -2.49 14.22 -9.67
C ARG A 175 -1.08 13.90 -10.17
N ARG A 176 -0.41 12.94 -9.53
CA ARG A 176 0.93 12.47 -9.93
C ARG A 176 0.88 11.42 -11.05
N ARG A 177 -0.32 10.95 -11.40
CA ARG A 177 -0.56 9.85 -12.35
C ARG A 177 0.15 8.56 -11.93
N ALA A 178 0.15 8.28 -10.63
CA ALA A 178 0.85 7.18 -10.01
C ALA A 178 -0.07 6.37 -9.10
N ILE A 179 0.40 5.21 -8.67
CA ILE A 179 -0.23 4.37 -7.65
C ILE A 179 0.76 4.21 -6.52
N ASP A 180 0.39 4.74 -5.34
CA ASP A 180 1.15 4.55 -4.11
C ASP A 180 0.85 3.15 -3.55
N VAL A 181 1.87 2.31 -3.41
CA VAL A 181 1.77 0.97 -2.84
C VAL A 181 2.41 0.94 -1.47
N MET A 182 1.58 0.83 -0.43
CA MET A 182 2.03 0.75 0.95
C MET A 182 2.06 -0.70 1.41
N LEU A 183 3.23 -1.18 1.77
CA LEU A 183 3.46 -2.48 2.40
C LEU A 183 3.54 -2.27 3.92
N ARG A 184 2.82 -3.06 4.70
CA ARG A 184 2.87 -3.02 6.17
C ARG A 184 3.06 -4.43 6.71
N ASN A 185 4.12 -4.63 7.48
CA ASN A 185 4.47 -5.92 8.08
C ASN A 185 4.52 -7.07 7.07
N VAL A 186 5.06 -6.83 5.87
CA VAL A 186 5.09 -7.86 4.81
C VAL A 186 6.27 -8.81 5.00
N ASP A 187 7.48 -8.29 5.17
CA ASP A 187 8.72 -9.05 5.35
C ASP A 187 9.37 -8.81 6.73
N ARG A 188 9.00 -7.72 7.39
CA ARG A 188 9.46 -7.30 8.72
C ARG A 188 8.48 -6.30 9.35
N PHE A 189 8.68 -5.98 10.65
CA PHE A 189 7.83 -5.00 11.36
C PHE A 189 8.12 -3.56 10.92
N GLU A 190 7.80 -3.23 9.67
CA GLU A 190 7.94 -1.87 9.12
C GLU A 190 6.87 -1.57 8.10
N SER A 191 6.84 -0.32 7.63
CA SER A 191 6.01 0.09 6.51
C SER A 191 6.88 0.68 5.42
N VAL A 192 6.69 0.23 4.19
CA VAL A 192 7.40 0.68 2.99
C VAL A 192 6.37 1.27 2.02
N LEU A 193 6.67 2.44 1.47
CA LEU A 193 5.87 3.09 0.43
C LEU A 193 6.65 3.11 -0.87
N LEU A 194 6.06 2.54 -1.90
CA LEU A 194 6.58 2.51 -3.28
C LEU A 194 5.64 3.32 -4.18
N GLU A 195 6.19 3.96 -5.20
CA GLU A 195 5.42 4.69 -6.21
C GLU A 195 5.49 3.95 -7.54
N PHE A 196 4.36 3.42 -8.00
CA PHE A 196 4.25 2.68 -9.25
C PHE A 196 3.63 3.55 -10.34
N GLU A 197 4.14 3.42 -11.56
CA GLU A 197 3.38 3.80 -12.74
C GLU A 197 2.18 2.85 -12.91
N PRO A 198 1.01 3.30 -13.40
CA PRO A 198 -0.15 2.43 -13.55
C PRO A 198 0.09 1.20 -14.45
N THR A 199 0.95 1.34 -15.45
CA THR A 199 1.35 0.26 -16.36
C THR A 199 2.26 -0.78 -15.72
N ALA A 200 2.98 -0.41 -14.65
CA ALA A 200 3.87 -1.30 -13.93
C ALA A 200 3.14 -2.14 -12.85
N VAL A 201 1.86 -1.86 -12.58
CA VAL A 201 0.99 -2.72 -11.77
C VAL A 201 0.36 -3.77 -12.69
N ASP A 202 1.20 -4.65 -13.18
CA ASP A 202 0.87 -5.75 -14.07
C ASP A 202 0.84 -7.10 -13.34
N GLU A 203 0.46 -8.16 -14.03
CA GLU A 203 0.39 -9.50 -13.44
C GLU A 203 1.76 -9.99 -12.92
N PRO A 204 2.89 -9.83 -13.65
CA PRO A 204 4.19 -10.15 -13.11
C PRO A 204 4.58 -9.39 -11.83
N ALA A 205 4.12 -8.14 -11.66
CA ALA A 205 4.35 -7.40 -10.43
C ALA A 205 3.50 -7.94 -9.27
N LEU A 206 2.26 -8.34 -9.53
CA LEU A 206 1.38 -8.95 -8.53
C LEU A 206 1.87 -10.35 -8.12
N GLU A 207 2.41 -11.12 -9.06
CA GLU A 207 3.08 -12.38 -8.78
C GLU A 207 4.31 -12.19 -7.88
N ASP A 208 5.19 -11.22 -8.20
CA ASP A 208 6.33 -10.87 -7.37
C ASP A 208 5.91 -10.39 -5.97
N LEU A 209 4.78 -9.68 -5.86
CA LEU A 209 4.22 -9.28 -4.58
C LEU A 209 3.85 -10.50 -3.72
N VAL A 210 3.15 -11.48 -4.29
CA VAL A 210 2.78 -12.69 -3.54
C VAL A 210 4.03 -13.51 -3.17
N ARG A 211 5.02 -13.60 -4.05
CA ARG A 211 6.32 -14.21 -3.73
C ARG A 211 7.04 -13.47 -2.60
N LEU A 212 6.97 -12.13 -2.59
CA LEU A 212 7.47 -11.32 -1.47
C LEU A 212 6.75 -11.70 -0.17
N VAL A 213 5.42 -11.79 -0.18
CA VAL A 213 4.63 -12.20 1.01
C VAL A 213 5.06 -13.57 1.55
N LEU A 214 5.34 -14.52 0.66
CA LEU A 214 5.79 -15.88 1.03
C LEU A 214 7.29 -15.96 1.42
N GLY A 215 8.04 -14.88 1.22
CA GLY A 215 9.50 -14.87 1.44
C GLY A 215 10.25 -15.65 0.38
N GLU A 216 9.72 -15.74 -0.83
CA GLU A 216 10.38 -16.34 -1.99
C GLU A 216 11.19 -15.30 -2.77
N SER A 217 12.03 -15.80 -3.70
CA SER A 217 12.79 -14.91 -4.59
C SER A 217 11.84 -14.10 -5.46
N ASN A 218 11.97 -12.77 -5.41
CA ASN A 218 11.11 -11.81 -6.13
C ASN A 218 11.87 -10.53 -6.42
N ALA A 219 11.31 -9.68 -7.28
CA ALA A 219 11.85 -8.39 -7.62
C ALA A 219 10.93 -7.22 -7.21
N PHE A 220 9.86 -7.46 -6.44
CA PHE A 220 8.81 -6.48 -6.19
C PHE A 220 9.32 -5.14 -5.66
N LEU A 221 10.18 -5.14 -4.64
CA LEU A 221 10.73 -3.93 -4.05
C LEU A 221 11.66 -3.14 -4.99
N HIS A 222 12.11 -3.75 -6.08
CA HIS A 222 12.98 -3.13 -7.09
C HIS A 222 12.21 -2.66 -8.34
N ARG A 223 10.89 -2.97 -8.44
CA ARG A 223 10.06 -2.60 -9.59
C ARG A 223 9.65 -1.13 -9.61
N ALA A 224 9.75 -0.47 -8.45
CA ALA A 224 9.35 0.94 -8.33
C ALA A 224 10.29 1.70 -7.39
N PRO A 225 10.46 3.02 -7.59
CA PRO A 225 11.23 3.84 -6.68
C PRO A 225 10.64 3.82 -5.27
N LEU A 226 11.53 3.75 -4.29
CA LEU A 226 11.18 3.81 -2.89
C LEU A 226 10.81 5.27 -2.53
N ALA A 227 9.53 5.52 -2.25
CA ALA A 227 9.06 6.86 -1.89
C ALA A 227 9.30 7.15 -0.41
N HIS A 228 9.12 6.18 0.48
CA HIS A 228 9.34 6.34 1.91
C HIS A 228 9.48 5.00 2.63
N VAL A 229 10.38 4.93 3.61
CA VAL A 229 10.45 3.83 4.59
C VAL A 229 10.15 4.40 5.96
N ASN A 230 9.05 3.99 6.56
CA ASN A 230 8.75 4.27 7.94
C ASN A 230 9.11 3.04 8.79
N SER A 231 10.39 2.89 9.07
CA SER A 231 10.84 2.01 10.13
C SER A 231 10.52 2.73 11.45
N ARG A 232 9.33 2.52 12.02
CA ARG A 232 9.14 2.81 13.44
C ARG A 232 10.23 2.00 14.13
N ARG A 233 11.16 2.68 14.81
CA ARG A 233 12.36 2.08 15.42
C ARG A 233 11.98 0.93 16.35
N VAL A 234 11.82 -0.26 15.77
CA VAL A 234 11.58 -1.51 16.50
C VAL A 234 12.93 -2.15 16.87
N GLY A 235 14.04 -1.50 16.49
CA GLY A 235 15.35 -2.05 16.77
C GLY A 235 16.51 -1.07 16.60
N LYS A 236 17.14 -0.73 17.65
CA LYS A 236 18.56 -0.77 17.92
C LYS A 236 18.75 -1.30 19.30
#